data_53988a489387f30acb3fb10019a23f4e
#
_entry.id   53988a489387f30acb3fb10019a23f4e
#
_cell.length_a   1.000
_cell.length_b   1.000
_cell.length_c   1.000
_cell.angle_alpha   90.00
_cell.angle_beta   90.00
_cell.angle_gamma   90.00
#
_symmetry.space_group_name_H-M   'P 1'
#
loop_
_entity.id
_entity.type
_entity.pdbx_description
1 polymer ?
#
loop_
_entity_poly.entity_id
_entity_poly.type
_entity_poly.pdbx_seq_one_letter_code
_entity_poly.pdbx_strand_id
1 'polypeptide(L)'
;MKKNNFEQTIKLIHKEINVKLVKTNNELDKFLSSSVTIIPKLGNYFFKKRGKQLRPVLCLLSSKMINKNYSKISSDIYMSTAIEFIHGATLLHDDVIDEGKIRRGQKSINSIWNNKFSV
;
A
#
# COMPACT_ATOMS: atom_id res chain seq x y z
N MET A 1 -21.23 20.07 -0.83
CA MET A 1 -20.12 20.93 -1.30
C MET A 1 -18.73 20.52 -0.79
N LYS A 2 -18.55 20.17 0.49
CA LYS A 2 -17.20 19.80 1.04
C LYS A 2 -16.60 18.48 0.49
N LYS A 3 -17.42 17.50 0.13
CA LYS A 3 -16.96 16.19 -0.37
C LYS A 3 -16.31 16.30 -1.76
N ASN A 4 -16.82 17.17 -2.60
CA ASN A 4 -16.32 17.38 -3.97
C ASN A 4 -14.91 18.02 -4.00
N ASN A 5 -14.59 18.87 -3.03
CA ASN A 5 -13.31 19.57 -2.96
C ASN A 5 -12.16 18.61 -2.55
N PHE A 6 -12.41 17.71 -1.61
CA PHE A 6 -11.42 16.73 -1.16
C PHE A 6 -11.05 15.72 -2.27
N GLU A 7 -12.04 15.20 -2.98
CA GLU A 7 -11.79 14.27 -4.08
C GLU A 7 -11.03 14.92 -5.25
N GLN A 8 -11.36 16.18 -5.56
CA GLN A 8 -10.62 16.96 -6.56
C GLN A 8 -9.16 17.17 -6.14
N THR A 9 -8.93 17.54 -4.88
CA THR A 9 -7.57 17.70 -4.34
C THR A 9 -6.77 16.42 -4.42
N ILE A 10 -7.34 15.27 -4.05
CA ILE A 10 -6.66 13.97 -4.17
C ILE A 10 -6.32 13.65 -5.63
N LYS A 11 -7.21 13.92 -6.58
CA LYS A 11 -6.92 13.73 -8.01
C LYS A 11 -5.76 14.60 -8.49
N LEU A 12 -5.68 15.85 -8.07
CA LEU A 12 -4.56 16.74 -8.40
C LEU A 12 -3.24 16.22 -7.82
N ILE A 13 -3.24 15.82 -6.55
CA ILE A 13 -2.06 15.24 -5.89
C ILE A 13 -1.59 14.00 -6.65
N HIS A 14 -2.51 13.08 -6.96
CA HIS A 14 -2.17 11.87 -7.72
C HIS A 14 -1.56 12.19 -9.08
N LYS A 15 -2.08 13.18 -9.80
CA LYS A 15 -1.52 13.64 -11.08
C LYS A 15 -0.06 14.09 -10.93
N GLU A 16 0.27 14.82 -9.86
CA GLU A 16 1.59 15.35 -9.61
C GLU A 16 2.66 14.30 -9.29
N ILE A 17 2.28 13.19 -8.70
CA ILE A 17 3.19 12.12 -8.25
C ILE A 17 2.98 10.80 -9.01
N ASN A 18 2.12 10.77 -10.02
CA ASN A 18 1.65 9.53 -10.67
C ASN A 18 2.79 8.64 -11.16
N VAL A 19 3.81 9.21 -11.80
CA VAL A 19 4.95 8.44 -12.35
C VAL A 19 5.64 7.63 -11.24
N LYS A 20 5.89 8.23 -10.09
CA LYS A 20 6.53 7.55 -8.96
C LYS A 20 5.57 6.62 -8.20
N LEU A 21 4.30 6.97 -8.13
CA LEU A 21 3.30 6.11 -7.53
C LEU A 21 3.13 4.80 -8.33
N VAL A 22 3.15 4.86 -9.66
CA VAL A 22 3.17 3.67 -10.52
C VAL A 22 4.44 2.85 -10.28
N LYS A 23 5.62 3.48 -10.18
CA LYS A 23 6.88 2.78 -9.86
C LYS A 23 6.83 2.12 -8.48
N THR A 24 6.30 2.80 -7.47
CA THR A 24 6.08 2.23 -6.12
C THR A 24 5.21 0.97 -6.19
N ASN A 25 4.13 1.02 -6.95
CA ASN A 25 3.25 -0.13 -7.15
C ASN A 25 3.95 -1.29 -7.86
N ASN A 26 4.79 -1.01 -8.85
CA ASN A 26 5.58 -2.03 -9.54
C ASN A 26 6.61 -2.68 -8.61
N GLU A 27 7.25 -1.91 -7.73
CA GLU A 27 8.15 -2.46 -6.71
C GLU A 27 7.41 -3.34 -5.71
N LEU A 28 6.22 -2.93 -5.24
CA LEU A 28 5.36 -3.77 -4.41
C LEU A 28 5.06 -5.11 -5.09
N ASP A 29 4.69 -5.10 -6.36
CA ASP A 29 4.38 -6.32 -7.11
C ASP A 29 5.60 -7.22 -7.29
N LYS A 30 6.78 -6.66 -7.54
CA LYS A 30 8.04 -7.43 -7.62
C LYS A 30 8.36 -8.15 -6.31
N PHE A 31 8.29 -7.42 -5.18
CA PHE A 31 8.60 -8.00 -3.87
C PHE A 31 7.58 -9.07 -3.46
N LEU A 32 6.34 -8.97 -3.91
CA LEU A 32 5.30 -9.94 -3.65
C LEU A 32 5.38 -11.15 -4.60
N SER A 33 6.12 -11.06 -5.70
CA SER A 33 6.39 -12.19 -6.57
C SER A 33 7.38 -13.13 -5.88
N SER A 34 6.95 -14.33 -5.54
CA SER A 34 7.76 -15.32 -4.83
C SER A 34 7.41 -16.72 -5.29
N SER A 35 8.41 -17.62 -5.28
CA SER A 35 8.20 -19.05 -5.49
C SER A 35 7.44 -19.72 -4.33
N VAL A 36 7.42 -19.09 -3.16
CA VAL A 36 6.63 -19.54 -2.01
C VAL A 36 5.17 -19.13 -2.22
N THR A 37 4.32 -20.09 -2.54
CA THR A 37 2.92 -19.90 -2.99
C THR A 37 2.07 -19.01 -2.08
N ILE A 38 2.33 -19.00 -0.77
CA ILE A 38 1.57 -18.19 0.20
C ILE A 38 1.81 -16.70 0.02
N ILE A 39 3.03 -16.27 -0.35
CA ILE A 39 3.40 -14.86 -0.45
C ILE A 39 2.59 -14.11 -1.53
N PRO A 40 2.51 -14.59 -2.78
CA PRO A 40 1.63 -13.97 -3.78
C PRO A 40 0.16 -13.96 -3.39
N LYS A 41 -0.33 -14.99 -2.69
CA LYS A 41 -1.72 -15.03 -2.21
C LYS A 41 -1.99 -13.96 -1.17
N LEU A 42 -1.11 -13.80 -0.18
CA LEU A 42 -1.19 -12.72 0.82
C LEU A 42 -1.08 -11.34 0.17
N GLY A 43 -0.13 -11.18 -0.75
CA GLY A 43 0.05 -9.96 -1.51
C GLY A 43 -1.21 -9.56 -2.29
N ASN A 44 -1.80 -10.49 -3.01
CA ASN A 44 -3.05 -10.25 -3.73
C ASN A 44 -4.20 -9.87 -2.79
N TYR A 45 -4.29 -10.50 -1.62
CA TYR A 45 -5.31 -10.17 -0.65
C TYR A 45 -5.20 -8.73 -0.14
N PHE A 46 -4.00 -8.29 0.25
CA PHE A 46 -3.79 -6.95 0.84
C PHE A 46 -3.67 -5.83 -0.18
N PHE A 47 -3.00 -6.09 -1.31
CA PHE A 47 -2.58 -5.04 -2.24
C PHE A 47 -3.37 -5.02 -3.55
N LYS A 48 -4.22 -6.02 -3.82
CA LYS A 48 -5.07 -6.01 -5.03
C LYS A 48 -6.04 -4.84 -5.06
N LYS A 49 -6.61 -4.46 -3.92
CA LYS A 49 -7.44 -3.26 -3.74
C LYS A 49 -6.62 -2.18 -3.05
N ARG A 50 -5.73 -1.53 -3.76
CA ARG A 50 -4.76 -0.57 -3.21
C ARG A 50 -5.39 0.68 -2.56
N GLY A 51 -6.68 0.90 -2.72
CA GLY A 51 -7.38 2.02 -2.12
C GLY A 51 -6.76 3.37 -2.50
N LYS A 52 -6.78 4.33 -1.58
CA LYS A 52 -6.25 5.69 -1.79
C LYS A 52 -4.74 5.79 -1.64
N GLN A 53 -4.07 4.77 -1.12
CA GLN A 53 -2.62 4.73 -0.89
C GLN A 53 -2.06 5.99 -0.21
N LEU A 54 -2.73 6.47 0.83
CA LEU A 54 -2.39 7.76 1.47
C LEU A 54 -0.95 7.82 1.99
N ARG A 55 -0.41 6.70 2.51
CA ARG A 55 0.97 6.66 3.03
C ARG A 55 2.02 6.83 1.95
N PRO A 56 2.03 6.04 0.86
CA PRO A 56 2.89 6.28 -0.28
C PRO A 56 2.72 7.69 -0.87
N VAL A 57 1.48 8.16 -1.00
CA VAL A 57 1.18 9.50 -1.53
C VAL A 57 1.83 10.58 -0.68
N LEU A 58 1.68 10.53 0.64
CA LEU A 58 2.30 11.49 1.55
C LEU A 58 3.84 11.44 1.49
N CYS A 59 4.42 10.25 1.44
CA CYS A 59 5.87 10.09 1.32
C CYS A 59 6.41 10.71 0.03
N LEU A 60 5.80 10.40 -1.12
CA LEU A 60 6.21 10.92 -2.42
C LEU A 60 5.98 12.43 -2.53
N LEU A 61 4.88 12.95 -1.99
CA LEU A 61 4.57 14.37 -1.99
C LEU A 61 5.56 15.16 -1.14
N SER A 62 5.88 14.66 0.06
CA SER A 62 6.90 15.27 0.94
C SER A 62 8.27 15.30 0.25
N SER A 63 8.67 14.20 -0.39
CA SER A 63 9.90 14.15 -1.16
C SER A 63 9.91 15.18 -2.29
N LYS A 64 8.81 15.34 -3.00
CA LYS A 64 8.68 16.32 -4.07
C LYS A 64 8.80 17.76 -3.56
N MET A 65 8.27 18.05 -2.39
CA MET A 65 8.29 19.40 -1.80
C MET A 65 9.70 19.85 -1.40
N ILE A 66 10.54 18.93 -0.90
CA ILE A 66 11.85 19.27 -0.35
C ILE A 66 13.01 19.03 -1.33
N ASN A 67 12.81 18.25 -2.37
CA ASN A 67 13.90 17.82 -3.25
C ASN A 67 13.82 18.44 -4.63
N LYS A 68 14.77 19.34 -4.94
CA LYS A 68 14.87 19.99 -6.27
C LYS A 68 15.09 19.00 -7.41
N ASN A 69 15.70 17.83 -7.12
CA ASN A 69 15.99 16.78 -8.09
C ASN A 69 15.00 15.59 -7.97
N TYR A 70 13.78 15.86 -7.57
CA TYR A 70 12.75 14.83 -7.32
C TYR A 70 12.64 13.78 -8.43
N SER A 71 12.69 14.18 -9.70
CA SER A 71 12.58 13.26 -10.84
C SER A 71 13.74 12.26 -10.95
N LYS A 72 14.92 12.60 -10.42
CA LYS A 72 16.15 11.81 -10.53
C LYS A 72 16.40 10.85 -9.38
N ILE A 73 15.75 11.07 -8.23
CA ILE A 73 15.90 10.20 -7.06
C ILE A 73 14.96 9.02 -7.12
N SER A 74 15.36 7.90 -6.51
CA SER A 74 14.55 6.67 -6.39
C SER A 74 14.33 6.22 -4.96
N SER A 75 15.06 6.80 -3.99
CA SER A 75 14.95 6.44 -2.57
C SER A 75 13.55 6.64 -2.00
N ASP A 76 12.82 7.62 -2.49
CA ASP A 76 11.43 7.89 -2.10
C ASP A 76 10.46 6.80 -2.60
N ILE A 77 10.74 6.18 -3.73
CA ILE A 77 9.97 5.03 -4.24
C ILE A 77 10.15 3.83 -3.30
N TYR A 78 11.39 3.52 -2.93
CA TYR A 78 11.67 2.42 -2.01
C TYR A 78 11.12 2.68 -0.61
N MET A 79 11.23 3.92 -0.11
CA MET A 79 10.64 4.31 1.17
C MET A 79 9.12 4.16 1.15
N SER A 80 8.47 4.64 0.10
CA SER A 80 7.02 4.50 -0.09
C SER A 80 6.58 3.05 -0.14
N THR A 81 7.35 2.20 -0.83
CA THR A 81 7.15 0.76 -0.89
C THR A 81 7.27 0.11 0.50
N ALA A 82 8.34 0.43 1.23
CA ALA A 82 8.57 -0.09 2.58
C ALA A 82 7.46 0.31 3.56
N ILE A 83 7.03 1.57 3.54
CA ILE A 83 5.93 2.06 4.39
C ILE A 83 4.63 1.29 4.11
N GLU A 84 4.33 1.00 2.86
CA GLU A 84 3.11 0.27 2.50
C GLU A 84 3.22 -1.22 2.89
N PHE A 85 4.40 -1.83 2.80
CA PHE A 85 4.63 -3.18 3.34
C PHE A 85 4.45 -3.26 4.84
N ILE A 86 5.04 -2.33 5.59
CA ILE A 86 4.89 -2.27 7.05
C ILE A 86 3.42 -2.12 7.41
N HIS A 87 2.69 -1.26 6.70
CA HIS A 87 1.25 -1.12 6.91
C HIS A 87 0.49 -2.41 6.62
N GLY A 88 0.78 -3.09 5.53
CA GLY A 88 0.17 -4.39 5.21
C GLY A 88 0.46 -5.44 6.28
N ALA A 89 1.70 -5.50 6.76
CA ALA A 89 2.09 -6.40 7.84
C ALA A 89 1.36 -6.11 9.15
N THR A 90 1.25 -4.84 9.54
CA THR A 90 0.49 -4.46 10.77
C THR A 90 -0.97 -4.84 10.67
N LEU A 91 -1.60 -4.65 9.51
CA LEU A 91 -2.99 -5.07 9.29
C LEU A 91 -3.15 -6.58 9.39
N LEU A 92 -2.16 -7.34 8.91
CA LEU A 92 -2.16 -8.80 9.02
C LEU A 92 -2.09 -9.25 10.49
N HIS A 93 -1.19 -8.63 11.27
CA HIS A 93 -1.07 -8.90 12.70
C HIS A 93 -2.32 -8.51 13.48
N ASP A 94 -2.90 -7.36 13.18
CA ASP A 94 -4.15 -6.91 13.81
C ASP A 94 -5.30 -7.89 13.54
N ASP A 95 -5.40 -8.43 12.33
CA ASP A 95 -6.39 -9.45 12.00
C ASP A 95 -6.25 -10.71 12.86
N VAL A 96 -5.02 -11.08 13.24
CA VAL A 96 -4.76 -12.23 14.15
C VAL A 96 -5.18 -11.90 15.57
N ILE A 97 -4.79 -10.72 16.08
CA ILE A 97 -5.04 -10.30 17.47
C ILE A 97 -6.54 -10.08 17.70
N ASP A 98 -7.22 -9.42 16.76
CA ASP A 98 -8.64 -9.06 16.90
C ASP A 98 -9.59 -10.22 16.55
N GLU A 99 -9.05 -11.37 16.11
CA GLU A 99 -9.85 -12.48 15.59
C GLU A 99 -10.88 -12.04 14.54
N GLY A 100 -10.53 -10.98 13.81
CA GLY A 100 -11.41 -10.33 12.84
C GLY A 100 -11.82 -11.29 11.72
N LYS A 101 -13.14 -11.43 11.50
CA LYS A 101 -13.68 -12.27 10.42
C LYS A 101 -13.83 -11.56 9.10
N ILE A 102 -13.95 -10.24 9.11
CA ILE A 102 -14.20 -9.41 7.92
C ILE A 102 -13.32 -8.16 7.96
N ARG A 103 -12.60 -7.89 6.86
CA ARG A 103 -11.82 -6.67 6.64
C ARG A 103 -12.14 -6.08 5.27
N ARG A 104 -12.45 -4.77 5.22
CA ARG A 104 -12.78 -4.03 3.98
C ARG A 104 -13.85 -4.74 3.11
N GLY A 105 -14.86 -5.35 3.75
CA GLY A 105 -15.91 -6.11 3.08
C GLY A 105 -15.47 -7.46 2.50
N GLN A 106 -14.29 -7.95 2.87
CA GLN A 106 -13.78 -9.29 2.51
C GLN A 106 -13.51 -10.10 3.79
N LYS A 107 -13.54 -11.43 3.67
CA LYS A 107 -13.14 -12.31 4.78
C LYS A 107 -11.68 -11.99 5.14
N SER A 108 -11.40 -11.90 6.45
CA SER A 108 -10.03 -11.71 6.94
C SER A 108 -9.17 -12.94 6.60
N ILE A 109 -7.85 -12.75 6.59
CA ILE A 109 -6.91 -13.85 6.33
C ILE A 109 -7.10 -14.99 7.33
N ASN A 110 -7.37 -14.67 8.60
CA ASN A 110 -7.63 -15.68 9.63
C ASN A 110 -8.85 -16.56 9.33
N SER A 111 -9.85 -16.01 8.64
CA SER A 111 -11.05 -16.77 8.28
C SER A 111 -10.88 -17.57 6.98
N ILE A 112 -9.87 -17.22 6.15
CA ILE A 112 -9.57 -17.92 4.90
C ILE A 112 -8.49 -18.98 5.12
N TRP A 113 -7.48 -18.65 5.89
CA TRP A 113 -6.37 -19.52 6.27
C TRP A 113 -6.21 -19.53 7.78
N ASN A 114 -5.82 -20.63 8.35
CA ASN A 114 -5.61 -20.75 9.78
C ASN A 114 -4.59 -19.70 10.27
N ASN A 115 -4.71 -19.23 11.53
CA ASN A 115 -3.81 -18.25 12.19
C ASN A 115 -2.31 -18.57 12.05
N LYS A 116 -1.96 -19.85 11.83
CA LYS A 116 -0.56 -20.29 11.61
C LYS A 116 0.14 -19.59 10.43
N PHE A 117 -0.61 -19.05 9.46
CA PHE A 117 -0.05 -18.36 8.29
C PHE A 117 -0.01 -16.85 8.44
N SER A 118 -0.59 -16.31 9.50
CA SER A 118 -0.73 -14.86 9.73
C SER A 118 0.29 -14.32 10.73
N VAL A 119 1.00 -15.19 11.43
CA VAL A 119 2.03 -14.83 12.43
C VAL A 119 3.42 -14.90 11.84
#